data_1e96a0b9d11bf0ceac69f3c61e52e998
#
_entry.id   1e96a0b9d11bf0ceac69f3c61e52e998
#
_cell.length_a   1.000
_cell.length_b   1.000
_cell.length_c   1.000
_cell.angle_alpha   90.00
_cell.angle_beta   90.00
_cell.angle_gamma   90.00
#
_symmetry.space_group_name_H-M   'P 1'
#
loop_
_entity.id
_entity.type
_entity.pdbx_description
1 polymer ?
#
loop_
_entity_poly.entity_id
_entity_poly.type
_entity_poly.pdbx_seq_one_letter_code
_entity_poly.pdbx_strand_id
1 'polypeptide(L)'
;MRYLKVSLVILFLWCTPSWSQFEIPEKPALQTSVYDYTNLLTDQQKVALSRKLVRYSDSTSTQIVVTIIASTNGENINYLGANWGQKWGIGQEGKDNGILIILAENDRKVAISTGYGVEGSLTDALSKRIIENVILPEFRVGDYYGGLNKGSDVIFQVLKGEFQEDRTFGDNGGTPFSSLLPFIIFVVILFILWSRKNDDNDNNGGRRRGGLSPWDMIILSNMGRSSGSSGGFGSGGGGSFGGGGFGGGFGGGGFGGGGASGGW
;
A
#
# COMPACT_ATOMS: atom_id res chain seq x y z
N MET A 1 17.02 -53.92 -10.07
CA MET A 1 15.96 -53.02 -9.55
C MET A 1 16.30 -52.28 -8.26
N ARG A 2 17.06 -52.83 -7.31
CA ARG A 2 17.43 -52.09 -6.05
C ARG A 2 18.33 -50.86 -6.31
N TYR A 3 19.33 -50.97 -7.19
CA TYR A 3 20.26 -49.86 -7.49
C TYR A 3 19.61 -48.74 -8.28
N LEU A 4 18.62 -49.05 -9.13
CA LEU A 4 17.86 -48.04 -9.86
C LEU A 4 17.02 -47.16 -8.93
N LYS A 5 16.41 -47.75 -7.89
CA LYS A 5 15.66 -46.97 -6.87
C LYS A 5 16.57 -46.10 -6.02
N VAL A 6 17.78 -46.58 -5.67
CA VAL A 6 18.77 -45.81 -4.91
C VAL A 6 19.31 -44.64 -5.76
N SER A 7 19.60 -44.87 -7.04
CA SER A 7 20.02 -43.82 -7.98
C SER A 7 18.97 -42.73 -8.17
N LEU A 8 17.69 -43.09 -8.20
CA LEU A 8 16.58 -42.14 -8.34
C LEU A 8 16.40 -41.29 -7.09
N VAL A 9 16.62 -41.86 -5.89
CA VAL A 9 16.58 -41.14 -4.62
C VAL A 9 17.76 -40.16 -4.49
N ILE A 10 18.95 -40.54 -4.94
CA ILE A 10 20.13 -39.66 -4.94
C ILE A 10 19.95 -38.51 -5.92
N LEU A 11 19.35 -38.75 -7.09
CA LEU A 11 19.05 -37.71 -8.09
C LEU A 11 18.02 -36.69 -7.55
N PHE A 12 17.04 -37.15 -6.75
CA PHE A 12 16.03 -36.28 -6.15
C PHE A 12 16.59 -35.39 -5.01
N LEU A 13 17.62 -35.85 -4.32
CA LEU A 13 18.31 -35.10 -3.26
C LEU A 13 19.19 -33.94 -3.80
N TRP A 14 19.54 -33.95 -5.08
CA TRP A 14 20.36 -32.92 -5.72
C TRP A 14 19.55 -31.75 -6.29
N CYS A 15 18.23 -31.83 -6.30
CA CYS A 15 17.31 -30.79 -6.81
C CYS A 15 16.74 -29.90 -5.71
N THR A 16 17.48 -29.59 -4.65
CA THR A 16 17.04 -28.55 -3.72
C THR A 16 17.30 -27.18 -4.36
N PRO A 17 16.27 -26.41 -4.73
CA PRO A 17 16.47 -25.04 -5.17
C PRO A 17 17.06 -24.27 -3.97
N SER A 18 18.30 -23.85 -4.09
CA SER A 18 18.92 -22.91 -3.16
C SER A 18 18.29 -21.54 -3.42
N TRP A 19 17.26 -21.22 -2.67
CA TRP A 19 16.69 -19.89 -2.67
C TRP A 19 17.67 -19.00 -1.90
N SER A 20 18.51 -18.28 -2.62
CA SER A 20 19.36 -17.27 -2.02
C SER A 20 18.48 -16.10 -1.59
N GLN A 21 18.17 -16.02 -0.29
CA GLN A 21 17.54 -14.83 0.28
C GLN A 21 18.48 -13.63 0.14
N PHE A 22 17.93 -12.44 -0.07
CA PHE A 22 18.73 -11.23 -0.09
C PHE A 22 19.31 -10.97 1.29
N GLU A 23 20.62 -10.86 1.36
CA GLU A 23 21.30 -10.54 2.61
C GLU A 23 21.26 -9.04 2.87
N ILE A 24 20.39 -8.61 3.78
CA ILE A 24 20.30 -7.21 4.19
C ILE A 24 21.60 -6.82 4.89
N PRO A 25 22.30 -5.77 4.44
CA PRO A 25 23.53 -5.31 5.06
C PRO A 25 23.35 -4.98 6.53
N GLU A 26 24.45 -5.03 7.30
CA GLU A 26 24.46 -4.54 8.66
C GLU A 26 24.20 -3.02 8.69
N LYS A 27 23.56 -2.56 9.76
CA LYS A 27 23.29 -1.14 9.94
C LYS A 27 24.61 -0.34 9.96
N PRO A 28 24.82 0.62 9.05
CA PRO A 28 26.06 1.37 8.99
C PRO A 28 26.28 2.20 10.25
N ALA A 29 27.54 2.31 10.69
CA ALA A 29 27.91 3.14 11.83
C ALA A 29 27.63 4.64 11.56
N LEU A 30 27.90 5.09 10.33
CA LEU A 30 27.50 6.43 9.88
C LEU A 30 26.18 6.34 9.13
N GLN A 31 25.15 6.92 9.73
CA GLN A 31 23.80 6.85 9.18
C GLN A 31 23.49 8.07 8.32
N THR A 32 22.98 7.78 7.14
CA THR A 32 22.55 8.76 6.14
C THR A 32 21.14 8.38 5.65
N SER A 33 20.49 9.28 4.91
CA SER A 33 19.19 9.00 4.32
C SER A 33 19.25 8.37 2.92
N VAL A 34 20.44 8.24 2.31
CA VAL A 34 20.56 7.66 0.96
C VAL A 34 21.72 6.66 0.94
N TYR A 35 21.39 5.42 0.62
CA TYR A 35 22.33 4.31 0.43
C TYR A 35 22.23 3.81 -1.00
N ASP A 36 23.23 4.09 -1.80
CA ASP A 36 23.30 3.69 -3.20
C ASP A 36 24.45 2.68 -3.37
N TYR A 37 24.09 1.41 -3.47
CA TYR A 37 25.03 0.30 -3.63
C TYR A 37 25.41 0.03 -5.09
N THR A 38 24.75 0.68 -6.05
CA THR A 38 24.97 0.49 -7.48
C THR A 38 25.68 1.66 -8.14
N ASN A 39 25.85 2.78 -7.42
CA ASN A 39 26.31 4.05 -7.96
C ASN A 39 25.44 4.57 -9.11
N LEU A 40 24.10 4.33 -9.00
CA LEU A 40 23.11 4.81 -9.95
C LEU A 40 23.00 6.33 -9.95
N LEU A 41 23.15 6.95 -8.78
CA LEU A 41 23.12 8.39 -8.60
C LEU A 41 24.53 8.97 -8.58
N THR A 42 24.69 10.17 -9.13
CA THR A 42 25.94 10.93 -8.96
C THR A 42 26.11 11.35 -7.50
N ASP A 43 27.34 11.62 -7.07
CA ASP A 43 27.61 12.06 -5.71
C ASP A 43 26.88 13.36 -5.35
N GLN A 44 26.73 14.27 -6.29
CA GLN A 44 25.95 15.49 -6.11
C GLN A 44 24.48 15.21 -5.88
N GLN A 45 23.89 14.27 -6.62
CA GLN A 45 22.49 13.83 -6.46
C GLN A 45 22.28 13.12 -5.12
N LYS A 46 23.20 12.22 -4.72
CA LYS A 46 23.17 11.55 -3.41
C LYS A 46 23.18 12.56 -2.26
N VAL A 47 24.09 13.52 -2.30
CA VAL A 47 24.21 14.57 -1.28
C VAL A 47 22.97 15.47 -1.25
N ALA A 48 22.45 15.88 -2.42
CA ALA A 48 21.29 16.74 -2.52
C ALA A 48 20.03 16.04 -1.96
N LEU A 49 19.77 14.79 -2.35
CA LEU A 49 18.65 14.00 -1.87
C LEU A 49 18.77 13.73 -0.36
N SER A 50 19.96 13.29 0.11
CA SER A 50 20.19 13.04 1.53
C SER A 50 19.94 14.29 2.37
N ARG A 51 20.49 15.44 1.97
CA ARG A 51 20.26 16.70 2.69
C ARG A 51 18.79 17.09 2.76
N LYS A 52 18.04 16.85 1.70
CA LYS A 52 16.59 17.09 1.64
C LYS A 52 15.83 16.21 2.64
N LEU A 53 16.11 14.91 2.65
CA LEU A 53 15.47 13.94 3.53
C LEU A 53 15.82 14.18 5.00
N VAL A 54 17.08 14.48 5.30
CA VAL A 54 17.54 14.82 6.66
C VAL A 54 16.83 16.09 7.16
N ARG A 55 16.78 17.16 6.34
CA ARG A 55 16.08 18.39 6.72
C ARG A 55 14.61 18.15 7.03
N TYR A 56 13.96 17.27 6.26
CA TYR A 56 12.57 16.89 6.53
C TYR A 56 12.45 16.16 7.88
N SER A 57 13.33 15.19 8.13
CA SER A 57 13.35 14.45 9.38
C SER A 57 13.60 15.37 10.59
N ASP A 58 14.51 16.32 10.47
CA ASP A 58 14.80 17.30 11.55
C ASP A 58 13.57 18.14 11.91
N SER A 59 12.71 18.41 10.93
CA SER A 59 11.50 19.25 11.12
C SER A 59 10.27 18.47 11.59
N THR A 60 10.18 17.17 11.30
CA THR A 60 8.97 16.37 11.53
C THR A 60 9.19 15.15 12.40
N SER A 61 10.45 14.80 12.68
CA SER A 61 10.88 13.58 13.31
C SER A 61 10.65 12.28 12.47
N THR A 62 10.02 12.37 11.31
CA THR A 62 9.80 11.21 10.42
C THR A 62 11.07 10.92 9.64
N GLN A 63 11.59 9.71 9.75
CA GLN A 63 12.81 9.30 9.06
C GLN A 63 12.48 8.65 7.72
N ILE A 64 13.03 9.22 6.65
CA ILE A 64 12.88 8.67 5.30
C ILE A 64 14.26 8.26 4.78
N VAL A 65 14.37 7.00 4.40
CA VAL A 65 15.60 6.40 3.89
C VAL A 65 15.36 5.88 2.47
N VAL A 66 16.30 6.13 1.58
CA VAL A 66 16.33 5.60 0.22
C VAL A 66 17.48 4.60 0.11
N THR A 67 17.18 3.40 -0.37
CA THR A 67 18.16 2.35 -0.61
C THR A 67 18.08 1.91 -2.07
N ILE A 68 19.20 1.94 -2.77
CA ILE A 68 19.33 1.52 -4.17
C ILE A 68 20.20 0.28 -4.21
N ILE A 69 19.64 -0.82 -4.74
CA ILE A 69 20.28 -2.13 -4.86
C ILE A 69 20.25 -2.60 -6.31
N ALA A 70 21.15 -3.52 -6.65
CA ALA A 70 21.17 -4.09 -8.00
C ALA A 70 19.94 -4.98 -8.26
N SER A 71 19.61 -5.89 -7.36
CA SER A 71 18.51 -6.84 -7.48
C SER A 71 18.05 -7.31 -6.11
N THR A 72 16.79 -7.71 -6.02
CA THR A 72 16.22 -8.39 -4.85
C THR A 72 16.59 -9.87 -4.78
N ASN A 73 17.32 -10.40 -5.78
CA ASN A 73 17.63 -11.83 -5.93
C ASN A 73 16.38 -12.73 -5.95
N GLY A 74 15.26 -12.21 -6.49
CA GLY A 74 14.00 -12.93 -6.56
C GLY A 74 13.11 -12.81 -5.32
N GLU A 75 13.57 -12.13 -4.28
CA GLU A 75 12.75 -11.86 -3.10
C GLU A 75 11.66 -10.82 -3.39
N ASN A 76 10.56 -10.91 -2.64
CA ASN A 76 9.49 -9.92 -2.74
C ASN A 76 9.99 -8.57 -2.17
N ILE A 77 9.97 -7.53 -2.99
CA ILE A 77 10.53 -6.22 -2.63
C ILE A 77 9.80 -5.55 -1.45
N ASN A 78 8.50 -5.80 -1.26
CA ASN A 78 7.76 -5.28 -0.10
C ASN A 78 8.22 -5.98 1.18
N TYR A 79 8.37 -7.31 1.12
CA TYR A 79 8.88 -8.10 2.24
C TYR A 79 10.31 -7.70 2.59
N LEU A 80 11.17 -7.56 1.59
CA LEU A 80 12.54 -7.08 1.76
C LEU A 80 12.56 -5.69 2.41
N GLY A 81 11.68 -4.78 1.96
CA GLY A 81 11.60 -3.42 2.51
C GLY A 81 11.19 -3.38 3.97
N ALA A 82 10.18 -4.16 4.35
CA ALA A 82 9.74 -4.24 5.73
C ALA A 82 10.84 -4.81 6.64
N ASN A 83 11.49 -5.92 6.22
CA ASN A 83 12.58 -6.52 6.98
C ASN A 83 13.79 -5.60 7.10
N TRP A 84 14.12 -4.86 6.02
CA TRP A 84 15.23 -3.91 6.05
C TRP A 84 14.95 -2.76 7.01
N GLY A 85 13.76 -2.15 6.92
CA GLY A 85 13.33 -1.10 7.81
C GLY A 85 13.37 -1.54 9.27
N GLN A 86 12.88 -2.75 9.56
CA GLN A 86 12.90 -3.36 10.88
C GLN A 86 14.33 -3.68 11.36
N LYS A 87 15.17 -4.30 10.51
CA LYS A 87 16.57 -4.65 10.88
C LYS A 87 17.38 -3.41 11.21
N TRP A 88 17.21 -2.35 10.45
CA TRP A 88 17.95 -1.10 10.70
C TRP A 88 17.30 -0.24 11.77
N GLY A 89 16.03 -0.49 12.12
CA GLY A 89 15.27 0.29 13.08
C GLY A 89 15.06 1.72 12.60
N ILE A 90 14.63 1.89 11.31
CA ILE A 90 14.37 3.20 10.73
C ILE A 90 13.15 3.81 11.39
N GLY A 91 13.25 5.07 11.84
CA GLY A 91 12.22 5.74 12.64
C GLY A 91 12.60 5.84 14.11
N GLN A 92 11.75 6.46 14.90
CA GLN A 92 11.96 6.61 16.33
C GLN A 92 11.27 5.48 17.09
N GLU A 93 11.92 4.98 18.14
CA GLU A 93 11.34 3.99 19.03
C GLU A 93 10.03 4.49 19.63
N GLY A 94 8.99 3.65 19.58
CA GLY A 94 7.66 3.95 20.08
C GLY A 94 6.84 4.94 19.23
N LYS A 95 7.45 5.58 18.22
CA LYS A 95 6.72 6.37 17.22
C LYS A 95 6.57 5.63 15.90
N ASP A 96 7.47 4.72 15.59
CA ASP A 96 7.48 3.88 14.37
C ASP A 96 7.29 4.69 13.08
N ASN A 97 7.86 5.91 13.06
CA ASN A 97 7.68 6.90 12.02
C ASN A 97 8.77 6.83 10.93
N GLY A 98 9.14 5.62 10.57
CA GLY A 98 10.10 5.33 9.52
C GLY A 98 9.45 5.11 8.16
N ILE A 99 10.13 5.51 7.09
CA ILE A 99 9.77 5.20 5.70
C ILE A 99 11.03 4.75 4.98
N LEU A 100 10.94 3.62 4.29
CA LEU A 100 12.02 3.10 3.46
C LEU A 100 11.57 3.01 2.01
N ILE A 101 12.32 3.65 1.11
CA ILE A 101 12.15 3.53 -0.34
C ILE A 101 13.26 2.63 -0.84
N ILE A 102 12.92 1.45 -1.37
CA ILE A 102 13.88 0.54 -2.01
C ILE A 102 13.71 0.60 -3.52
N LEU A 103 14.81 0.79 -4.24
CA LEU A 103 14.88 0.69 -5.69
C LEU A 103 15.82 -0.47 -6.06
N ALA A 104 15.30 -1.47 -6.76
CA ALA A 104 16.05 -2.58 -7.34
C ALA A 104 16.21 -2.34 -8.85
N GLU A 105 17.40 -1.87 -9.25
CA GLU A 105 17.67 -1.35 -10.60
C GLU A 105 17.46 -2.43 -11.67
N ASN A 106 18.14 -3.57 -11.54
CA ASN A 106 18.08 -4.65 -12.54
C ASN A 106 16.70 -5.32 -12.62
N ASP A 107 15.96 -5.33 -11.50
CA ASP A 107 14.61 -5.91 -11.43
C ASP A 107 13.56 -4.91 -11.94
N ARG A 108 13.95 -3.63 -12.14
CA ARG A 108 13.04 -2.53 -12.45
C ARG A 108 11.87 -2.46 -11.47
N LYS A 109 12.18 -2.53 -10.20
CA LYS A 109 11.19 -2.50 -9.12
C LYS A 109 11.50 -1.41 -8.10
N VAL A 110 10.47 -0.78 -7.59
CA VAL A 110 10.55 0.16 -6.48
C VAL A 110 9.47 -0.17 -5.45
N ALA A 111 9.79 -0.01 -4.18
CA ALA A 111 8.81 -0.13 -3.10
C ALA A 111 8.97 1.02 -2.12
N ILE A 112 7.84 1.41 -1.52
CA ILE A 112 7.77 2.27 -0.35
C ILE A 112 7.25 1.41 0.78
N SER A 113 8.03 1.23 1.83
CA SER A 113 7.64 0.51 3.04
C SER A 113 7.48 1.51 4.18
N THR A 114 6.41 1.39 4.94
CA THR A 114 6.03 2.31 6.01
C THR A 114 6.15 1.63 7.38
N GLY A 115 6.62 2.39 8.36
CA GLY A 115 6.51 2.00 9.76
C GLY A 115 5.10 2.23 10.29
N TYR A 116 4.73 1.54 11.35
CA TYR A 116 3.37 1.56 11.92
C TYR A 116 2.85 2.97 12.21
N GLY A 117 3.71 3.89 12.64
CA GLY A 117 3.32 5.25 13.02
C GLY A 117 2.95 6.17 11.86
N VAL A 118 3.30 5.81 10.62
CA VAL A 118 2.99 6.61 9.42
C VAL A 118 1.97 5.95 8.50
N GLU A 119 1.59 4.69 8.72
CA GLU A 119 0.60 3.97 7.91
C GLU A 119 -0.75 4.68 7.83
N GLY A 120 -1.16 5.35 8.89
CA GLY A 120 -2.41 6.13 8.94
C GLY A 120 -2.41 7.35 8.01
N SER A 121 -1.24 7.95 7.77
CA SER A 121 -1.08 9.12 6.89
C SER A 121 -0.64 8.71 5.50
N LEU A 122 0.39 7.86 5.38
CA LEU A 122 0.89 7.32 4.12
C LEU A 122 0.40 5.88 3.97
N THR A 123 -0.86 5.73 3.54
CA THR A 123 -1.48 4.43 3.34
C THR A 123 -0.88 3.68 2.15
N ASP A 124 -1.08 2.37 2.06
CA ASP A 124 -0.65 1.54 0.92
C ASP A 124 -1.21 2.07 -0.41
N ALA A 125 -2.46 2.52 -0.41
CA ALA A 125 -3.09 3.10 -1.60
C ALA A 125 -2.40 4.39 -2.05
N LEU A 126 -2.03 5.28 -1.12
CA LEU A 126 -1.28 6.50 -1.42
C LEU A 126 0.14 6.18 -1.85
N SER A 127 0.83 5.27 -1.18
CA SER A 127 2.16 4.78 -1.57
C SER A 127 2.14 4.23 -3.00
N LYS A 128 1.12 3.43 -3.35
CA LYS A 128 0.93 2.89 -4.70
C LYS A 128 0.77 4.00 -5.74
N ARG A 129 -0.04 5.01 -5.47
CA ARG A 129 -0.25 6.15 -6.37
C ARG A 129 1.00 7.00 -6.56
N ILE A 130 1.75 7.25 -5.48
CA ILE A 130 3.03 7.96 -5.56
C ILE A 130 3.99 7.20 -6.47
N ILE A 131 4.06 5.89 -6.31
CA ILE A 131 4.89 5.06 -7.17
C ILE A 131 4.42 5.18 -8.62
N GLU A 132 3.16 4.89 -8.92
CA GLU A 132 2.64 4.79 -10.29
C GLU A 132 2.61 6.12 -11.04
N ASN A 133 2.22 7.20 -10.35
CA ASN A 133 1.96 8.48 -11.00
C ASN A 133 3.11 9.47 -10.90
N VAL A 134 4.05 9.27 -9.97
CA VAL A 134 5.15 10.23 -9.74
C VAL A 134 6.51 9.59 -9.99
N ILE A 135 6.78 8.42 -9.40
CA ILE A 135 8.11 7.81 -9.46
C ILE A 135 8.34 7.08 -10.79
N LEU A 136 7.42 6.18 -11.16
CA LEU A 136 7.61 5.34 -12.36
C LEU A 136 7.66 6.11 -13.67
N PRO A 137 6.92 7.21 -13.90
CA PRO A 137 7.07 7.99 -15.13
C PRO A 137 8.49 8.51 -15.34
N GLU A 138 9.16 8.97 -14.30
CA GLU A 138 10.55 9.43 -14.34
C GLU A 138 11.52 8.25 -14.57
N PHE A 139 11.29 7.12 -13.91
CA PHE A 139 12.12 5.92 -14.08
C PHE A 139 12.06 5.35 -15.49
N ARG A 140 10.90 5.43 -16.16
CA ARG A 140 10.75 5.00 -17.57
C ARG A 140 11.58 5.80 -18.55
N VAL A 141 11.87 7.05 -18.23
CA VAL A 141 12.75 7.90 -19.04
C VAL A 141 14.21 7.92 -18.54
N GLY A 142 14.51 7.09 -17.52
CA GLY A 142 15.87 6.96 -16.98
C GLY A 142 16.23 8.02 -15.93
N ASP A 143 15.32 8.89 -15.54
CA ASP A 143 15.57 9.90 -14.49
C ASP A 143 15.25 9.34 -13.10
N TYR A 144 16.17 8.51 -12.60
CA TYR A 144 16.02 7.90 -11.27
C TYR A 144 16.07 8.94 -10.14
N TYR A 145 16.96 9.92 -10.27
CA TYR A 145 17.03 11.00 -9.29
C TYR A 145 15.77 11.84 -9.26
N GLY A 146 15.25 12.23 -10.42
CA GLY A 146 14.01 12.99 -10.53
C GLY A 146 12.83 12.26 -9.91
N GLY A 147 12.70 10.96 -10.17
CA GLY A 147 11.65 10.13 -9.59
C GLY A 147 11.72 10.04 -8.06
N LEU A 148 12.90 9.76 -7.50
CA LEU A 148 13.10 9.72 -6.05
C LEU A 148 12.89 11.08 -5.39
N ASN A 149 13.37 12.15 -6.03
CA ASN A 149 13.25 13.50 -5.54
C ASN A 149 11.79 13.99 -5.53
N LYS A 150 11.05 13.81 -6.64
CA LYS A 150 9.63 14.17 -6.75
C LYS A 150 8.77 13.28 -5.84
N GLY A 151 9.05 11.97 -5.80
CA GLY A 151 8.36 11.03 -4.91
C GLY A 151 8.49 11.45 -3.44
N SER A 152 9.69 11.88 -3.02
CA SER A 152 9.91 12.38 -1.67
C SER A 152 9.10 13.65 -1.37
N ASP A 153 8.98 14.59 -2.34
CA ASP A 153 8.19 15.80 -2.16
C ASP A 153 6.71 15.49 -1.93
N VAL A 154 6.16 14.55 -2.70
CA VAL A 154 4.76 14.13 -2.52
C VAL A 154 4.56 13.41 -1.20
N ILE A 155 5.51 12.55 -0.78
CA ILE A 155 5.46 11.93 0.55
C ILE A 155 5.42 13.02 1.64
N PHE A 156 6.24 14.07 1.53
CA PHE A 156 6.22 15.18 2.49
C PHE A 156 4.86 15.89 2.54
N GLN A 157 4.22 16.12 1.39
CA GLN A 157 2.89 16.74 1.31
C GLN A 157 1.83 15.86 1.96
N VAL A 158 1.86 14.56 1.69
CA VAL A 158 0.94 13.59 2.30
C VAL A 158 1.07 13.58 3.82
N LEU A 159 2.29 13.52 4.34
CA LEU A 159 2.54 13.48 5.77
C LEU A 159 2.19 14.78 6.50
N LYS A 160 2.23 15.93 5.81
CA LYS A 160 1.76 17.22 6.32
C LYS A 160 0.25 17.39 6.24
N GLY A 161 -0.48 16.49 5.59
CA GLY A 161 -1.90 16.64 5.30
C GLY A 161 -2.21 17.69 4.24
N GLU A 162 -1.19 18.16 3.49
CA GLU A 162 -1.33 19.16 2.42
C GLU A 162 -1.68 18.53 1.07
N PHE A 163 -1.58 17.21 0.96
CA PHE A 163 -1.89 16.49 -0.26
C PHE A 163 -3.41 16.45 -0.46
N GLN A 164 -3.91 17.39 -1.24
CA GLN A 164 -5.25 17.33 -1.79
C GLN A 164 -5.18 16.48 -3.05
N GLU A 165 -5.80 15.31 -2.97
CA GLU A 165 -6.02 14.49 -4.12
C GLU A 165 -6.98 15.22 -5.05
N ASP A 166 -6.49 15.73 -6.18
CA ASP A 166 -7.37 16.02 -7.31
C ASP A 166 -7.97 14.66 -7.73
N ARG A 167 -9.09 14.32 -7.09
CA ARG A 167 -9.95 13.24 -7.54
C ARG A 167 -10.61 13.67 -8.85
N THR A 168 -9.84 13.81 -9.89
CA THR A 168 -10.33 13.42 -11.16
C THR A 168 -10.54 11.91 -11.05
N PHE A 169 -11.74 11.51 -10.64
CA PHE A 169 -12.25 10.24 -11.09
C PHE A 169 -12.09 10.31 -12.61
N GLY A 170 -10.96 9.86 -13.10
CA GLY A 170 -10.82 9.51 -14.48
C GLY A 170 -11.97 8.55 -14.68
N ASP A 171 -12.92 8.99 -15.47
CA ASP A 171 -14.03 8.20 -15.98
C ASP A 171 -13.44 7.09 -16.85
N ASN A 172 -12.65 6.22 -16.21
CA ASN A 172 -12.19 4.97 -16.74
C ASN A 172 -13.29 3.97 -16.49
N GLY A 173 -14.37 4.13 -17.33
CA GLY A 173 -15.29 3.04 -17.56
C GLY A 173 -16.05 2.58 -16.33
N GLY A 174 -16.67 3.49 -15.58
CA GLY A 174 -17.94 3.15 -14.99
C GLY A 174 -18.77 2.63 -16.16
N THR A 175 -19.08 1.32 -16.14
CA THR A 175 -19.92 0.74 -17.20
C THR A 175 -21.07 1.70 -17.41
N PRO A 176 -21.16 2.35 -18.57
CA PRO A 176 -22.21 3.33 -18.75
C PRO A 176 -23.51 2.61 -18.45
N PHE A 177 -24.43 3.28 -17.77
CA PHE A 177 -25.76 2.73 -17.44
C PHE A 177 -26.37 2.02 -18.65
N SER A 178 -25.93 2.39 -19.85
CA SER A 178 -26.21 1.75 -21.13
C SER A 178 -25.75 0.29 -21.22
N SER A 179 -24.72 -0.16 -20.50
CA SER A 179 -24.28 -1.58 -20.51
C SER A 179 -25.13 -2.46 -19.59
N LEU A 180 -25.85 -1.87 -18.62
CA LEU A 180 -26.84 -2.55 -17.81
C LEU A 180 -28.23 -2.58 -18.49
N LEU A 181 -28.43 -1.75 -19.51
CA LEU A 181 -29.71 -1.63 -20.24
C LEU A 181 -30.18 -2.98 -20.85
N PRO A 182 -29.31 -3.79 -21.49
CA PRO A 182 -29.75 -5.11 -21.97
C PRO A 182 -30.14 -6.06 -20.84
N PHE A 183 -29.47 -5.99 -19.68
CA PHE A 183 -29.81 -6.80 -18.52
C PHE A 183 -31.16 -6.35 -17.91
N ILE A 184 -31.42 -5.05 -17.81
CA ILE A 184 -32.69 -4.50 -17.34
C ILE A 184 -33.82 -4.88 -18.30
N ILE A 185 -33.60 -4.77 -19.60
CA ILE A 185 -34.58 -5.19 -20.62
C ILE A 185 -34.87 -6.69 -20.51
N PHE A 186 -33.84 -7.51 -20.31
CA PHE A 186 -33.98 -8.97 -20.13
C PHE A 186 -34.82 -9.32 -18.89
N VAL A 187 -34.56 -8.64 -17.76
CA VAL A 187 -35.34 -8.82 -16.51
C VAL A 187 -36.81 -8.39 -16.71
N VAL A 188 -37.04 -7.26 -17.40
CA VAL A 188 -38.38 -6.77 -17.73
C VAL A 188 -39.13 -7.75 -18.65
N ILE A 189 -38.47 -8.30 -19.66
CA ILE A 189 -39.05 -9.34 -20.53
C ILE A 189 -39.39 -10.61 -19.73
N LEU A 190 -38.52 -11.07 -18.87
CA LEU A 190 -38.78 -12.22 -17.97
C LEU A 190 -39.99 -11.95 -17.07
N PHE A 191 -40.08 -10.73 -16.52
CA PHE A 191 -41.20 -10.34 -15.66
C PHE A 191 -42.52 -10.30 -16.43
N ILE A 192 -42.53 -9.79 -17.69
CA ILE A 192 -43.72 -9.78 -18.57
C ILE A 192 -44.11 -11.23 -18.95
N LEU A 193 -43.16 -12.07 -19.28
CA LEU A 193 -43.43 -13.48 -19.62
C LEU A 193 -43.94 -14.26 -18.38
N TRP A 194 -43.46 -13.93 -17.21
CA TRP A 194 -43.95 -14.56 -15.96
C TRP A 194 -45.33 -14.05 -15.55
N SER A 195 -45.58 -12.76 -15.78
CA SER A 195 -46.92 -12.14 -15.56
C SER A 195 -47.98 -12.65 -16.52
N ARG A 196 -47.60 -13.04 -17.77
CA ARG A 196 -48.52 -13.58 -18.77
C ARG A 196 -48.95 -15.03 -18.52
N LYS A 197 -48.31 -15.73 -17.57
CA LYS A 197 -48.60 -17.15 -17.29
C LYS A 197 -49.70 -17.35 -16.26
N ASN A 198 -50.34 -16.28 -15.78
CA ASN A 198 -51.39 -16.34 -14.77
C ASN A 198 -52.79 -15.86 -15.21
N ASP A 199 -53.08 -15.92 -16.49
CA ASP A 199 -54.46 -15.73 -16.99
C ASP A 199 -55.00 -17.04 -17.58
N ASP A 200 -55.25 -17.97 -16.71
CA ASP A 200 -56.21 -19.02 -16.92
C ASP A 200 -57.01 -19.25 -15.63
N ASN A 201 -58.19 -18.61 -15.65
CA ASN A 201 -59.45 -19.11 -15.13
C ASN A 201 -59.47 -19.78 -13.74
N ASP A 202 -60.05 -19.15 -12.72
CA ASP A 202 -61.33 -19.59 -12.22
C ASP A 202 -61.86 -18.70 -11.08
N ASN A 203 -63.13 -18.33 -11.23
CA ASN A 203 -63.97 -17.81 -10.18
C ASN A 203 -63.94 -18.67 -8.93
N ASN A 204 -63.63 -18.13 -7.76
CA ASN A 204 -64.49 -18.21 -6.62
C ASN A 204 -63.98 -17.39 -5.41
N GLY A 205 -64.94 -16.82 -4.73
CA GLY A 205 -64.81 -15.82 -3.70
C GLY A 205 -64.04 -16.20 -2.44
N GLY A 206 -63.60 -15.17 -1.76
CA GLY A 206 -63.58 -15.20 -0.31
C GLY A 206 -62.23 -14.99 0.38
N ARG A 207 -62.17 -13.89 1.09
CA ARG A 207 -61.42 -13.59 2.29
C ARG A 207 -60.04 -12.95 2.20
N ARG A 208 -60.09 -11.67 2.48
CA ARG A 208 -59.01 -10.83 3.01
C ARG A 208 -58.23 -11.52 4.10
N ARG A 209 -56.92 -11.66 3.91
CA ARG A 209 -55.96 -11.68 5.00
C ARG A 209 -54.79 -10.85 4.59
N GLY A 210 -54.58 -9.75 5.36
CA GLY A 210 -53.47 -8.83 5.19
C GLY A 210 -52.15 -9.56 5.42
N GLY A 211 -51.39 -9.70 4.38
CA GLY A 211 -49.97 -10.05 4.44
C GLY A 211 -49.19 -8.83 4.02
N LEU A 212 -48.23 -8.45 4.85
CA LEU A 212 -47.31 -7.35 4.57
C LEU A 212 -46.66 -7.57 3.23
N SER A 213 -46.73 -6.54 2.37
CA SER A 213 -46.03 -6.52 1.09
C SER A 213 -44.52 -6.60 1.30
N PRO A 214 -43.77 -7.27 0.42
CA PRO A 214 -42.29 -7.26 0.48
C PRO A 214 -41.68 -5.85 0.57
N TRP A 215 -42.39 -4.84 0.09
CA TRP A 215 -42.00 -3.44 0.18
C TRP A 215 -42.14 -2.84 1.59
N ASP A 216 -43.12 -3.32 2.38
CA ASP A 216 -43.32 -2.88 3.77
C ASP A 216 -42.19 -3.36 4.68
N MET A 217 -41.54 -4.49 4.33
CA MET A 217 -40.42 -5.05 5.07
C MET A 217 -39.10 -4.27 4.84
N ILE A 218 -38.94 -3.66 3.66
CA ILE A 218 -37.76 -2.84 3.34
C ILE A 218 -37.82 -1.49 4.06
N ILE A 219 -39.00 -0.92 4.22
CA ILE A 219 -39.18 0.38 4.88
C ILE A 219 -38.97 0.23 6.40
N LEU A 220 -39.36 -0.89 6.99
CA LEU A 220 -39.19 -1.12 8.43
C LEU A 220 -37.75 -1.43 8.81
N SER A 221 -36.92 -1.99 7.91
CA SER A 221 -35.52 -2.34 8.21
C SER A 221 -34.58 -1.14 8.27
N ASN A 222 -35.00 0.01 7.71
CA ASN A 222 -34.15 1.21 7.66
C ASN A 222 -34.44 2.25 8.75
N MET A 223 -35.34 1.95 9.70
CA MET A 223 -35.78 2.89 10.73
C MET A 223 -35.21 2.63 12.13
N GLY A 224 -34.14 1.85 12.23
CA GLY A 224 -33.59 1.44 13.52
C GLY A 224 -32.09 1.55 13.65
N ARG A 225 -31.46 2.67 13.31
CA ARG A 225 -30.10 2.97 13.76
C ARG A 225 -29.83 4.46 13.80
N SER A 226 -30.40 5.08 14.77
CA SER A 226 -29.98 6.36 15.29
C SER A 226 -29.54 6.18 16.73
N SER A 227 -28.52 6.90 17.11
CA SER A 227 -28.04 7.09 18.47
C SER A 227 -26.91 6.14 18.86
N GLY A 228 -25.81 6.60 19.30
CA GLY A 228 -25.40 7.83 19.91
C GLY A 228 -24.07 7.64 20.57
N SER A 229 -23.40 8.71 20.67
CA SER A 229 -22.80 9.22 21.88
C SER A 229 -21.46 8.63 22.32
N SER A 230 -20.46 9.43 22.12
CA SER A 230 -19.80 10.25 23.15
C SER A 230 -18.86 9.51 24.09
N GLY A 231 -17.68 10.07 24.14
CA GLY A 231 -17.04 10.32 25.40
C GLY A 231 -15.79 9.53 25.68
N GLY A 232 -14.74 10.25 25.87
CA GLY A 232 -13.60 9.72 26.59
C GLY A 232 -12.36 10.58 26.39
N PHE A 233 -12.33 11.72 27.04
CA PHE A 233 -11.12 12.51 27.32
C PHE A 233 -10.14 11.67 28.13
N GLY A 234 -8.89 11.66 27.73
CA GLY A 234 -7.77 11.17 28.53
C GLY A 234 -6.57 12.08 28.27
N SER A 235 -6.50 13.11 29.05
CA SER A 235 -5.40 14.06 29.23
C SER A 235 -4.19 13.39 29.88
N GLY A 236 -3.02 13.86 29.51
CA GLY A 236 -1.79 13.73 30.30
C GLY A 236 -0.63 13.47 29.35
N GLY A 237 0.25 14.30 29.12
CA GLY A 237 1.02 15.20 29.93
C GLY A 237 2.48 14.94 29.69
N GLY A 238 3.26 15.96 29.46
CA GLY A 238 4.67 15.89 29.71
C GLY A 238 5.56 15.94 28.50
N GLY A 239 5.93 17.13 28.10
CA GLY A 239 6.95 17.46 27.12
C GLY A 239 8.33 16.95 27.49
N SER A 240 9.08 16.66 26.48
CA SER A 240 10.51 16.88 26.46
C SER A 240 10.88 17.30 25.06
N PHE A 241 11.18 18.58 24.92
CA PHE A 241 11.86 19.11 23.76
C PHE A 241 13.28 18.58 23.75
N GLY A 242 13.50 17.52 22.98
CA GLY A 242 14.83 17.06 22.62
C GLY A 242 14.97 17.23 21.11
N GLY A 243 15.61 18.32 20.68
CA GLY A 243 16.04 18.49 19.32
C GLY A 243 16.99 17.36 18.93
N GLY A 244 16.51 16.43 18.11
CA GLY A 244 17.32 15.34 17.57
C GLY A 244 17.46 15.53 16.07
N GLY A 245 18.50 16.24 15.64
CA GLY A 245 19.00 16.10 14.29
C GLY A 245 19.49 14.66 14.06
N PHE A 246 19.66 14.26 12.80
CA PHE A 246 20.18 12.94 12.39
C PHE A 246 21.54 12.56 13.03
N GLY A 247 22.08 13.40 13.92
CA GLY A 247 23.16 13.05 14.81
C GLY A 247 22.85 11.92 15.80
N GLY A 248 21.60 11.46 15.89
CA GLY A 248 21.15 10.43 16.81
C GLY A 248 20.88 9.05 16.22
N GLY A 249 21.12 8.83 14.93
CA GLY A 249 20.95 7.50 14.35
C GLY A 249 19.50 7.03 14.17
N PHE A 250 19.31 5.85 13.60
CA PHE A 250 17.99 5.19 13.52
C PHE A 250 17.56 4.74 14.92
N GLY A 251 16.35 5.15 15.31
CA GLY A 251 15.89 5.09 16.68
C GLY A 251 15.18 3.80 17.10
N GLY A 252 15.09 2.77 16.23
CA GLY A 252 14.44 1.51 16.59
C GLY A 252 12.95 1.43 16.21
N GLY A 253 12.50 2.17 15.20
CA GLY A 253 11.12 2.11 14.71
C GLY A 253 10.75 0.74 14.13
N GLY A 254 9.47 0.32 14.32
CA GLY A 254 8.91 -0.92 13.84
C GLY A 254 8.26 -0.80 12.47
N PHE A 255 8.35 -1.87 11.65
CA PHE A 255 7.73 -2.00 10.33
C PHE A 255 6.80 -3.21 10.29
N GLY A 256 5.55 -3.04 9.81
CA GLY A 256 4.53 -4.09 9.76
C GLY A 256 4.27 -4.68 8.38
N GLY A 257 5.06 -4.28 7.38
CA GLY A 257 4.82 -4.71 5.99
C GLY A 257 3.80 -3.84 5.23
N GLY A 258 3.38 -2.72 5.81
CA GLY A 258 2.63 -1.67 5.10
C GLY A 258 3.47 -1.05 3.99
N GLY A 259 2.78 -0.49 2.97
CA GLY A 259 3.41 0.13 1.82
C GLY A 259 2.98 -0.44 0.48
N ALA A 260 3.67 -0.10 -0.57
CA ALA A 260 3.35 -0.56 -1.92
C ALA A 260 4.59 -0.71 -2.78
N SER A 261 4.44 -1.41 -3.91
CA SER A 261 5.51 -1.55 -4.90
C SER A 261 5.00 -1.39 -6.33
N GLY A 262 5.91 -1.12 -7.23
CA GLY A 262 5.65 -1.03 -8.67
C GLY A 262 6.88 -1.37 -9.48
N GLY A 263 6.68 -1.51 -10.80
CA GLY A 263 7.75 -1.80 -11.75
C GLY A 263 7.57 -1.01 -13.05
N TRP A 264 8.66 -0.80 -13.79
CA TRP A 264 8.68 -0.03 -15.02
C TRP A 264 9.39 -0.75 -16.16
#